data_ca93f78f241aa32342f0e6e074cb60d0
#
_entry.id   ca93f78f241aa32342f0e6e074cb60d0
#
_cell.length_a   1.000
_cell.length_b   1.000
_cell.length_c   1.000
_cell.angle_alpha   90.00
_cell.angle_beta   90.00
_cell.angle_gamma   90.00
#
_symmetry.space_group_name_H-M   'P 1'
#
loop_
_entity.id
_entity.type
_entity.pdbx_description
1 polymer ?
#
loop_
_entity_poly.entity_id
_entity_poly.type
_entity_poly.pdbx_seq_one_letter_code
_entity_poly.pdbx_strand_id
1 'polypeptide(L)'
;MATLILVRHGRSTANTAGVLAGWTPGVALDERGAAQAAALPERLAGVPLAAVVTSPLQRCRETLQPLLDARPGLEARTEDRIGECHYGDWSGRKLAELADEPLMTVVQQHPSAAAFPGGESMRAMQTRAVEAVREWDTRIEEEHGEDAVFLMCSHGDIIKALVADALGMHLDLFQRIHVDPCSVTAIRYTRLRPFLIRLGDTGDLGGLAPRESPGESTGDSAADGTDGGSGIVGGGAGAP
;
A
#
# COMPACT_ATOMS: atom_id res chain seq x y z
N MET A 1 1.25 23.03 -6.63
CA MET A 1 1.56 21.60 -6.41
C MET A 1 1.14 21.22 -4.99
N ALA A 2 0.50 20.09 -4.85
CA ALA A 2 -0.22 19.72 -3.65
C ALA A 2 0.59 18.77 -2.74
N THR A 3 0.05 18.46 -1.58
CA THR A 3 0.55 17.40 -0.71
C THR A 3 -0.32 16.16 -0.87
N LEU A 4 0.28 15.07 -1.32
CA LEU A 4 -0.34 13.76 -1.43
C LEU A 4 -0.20 12.99 -0.12
N ILE A 5 -1.31 12.49 0.41
CA ILE A 5 -1.36 11.49 1.47
C ILE A 5 -1.70 10.15 0.84
N LEU A 6 -0.82 9.17 0.99
CA LEU A 6 -1.04 7.79 0.59
C LEU A 6 -1.44 6.97 1.81
N VAL A 7 -2.55 6.25 1.71
CA VAL A 7 -2.99 5.29 2.73
C VAL A 7 -2.98 3.90 2.10
N ARG A 8 -2.22 2.97 2.67
CA ARG A 8 -2.38 1.56 2.30
C ARG A 8 -3.70 1.05 2.84
N HIS A 9 -4.43 0.23 2.08
CA HIS A 9 -5.62 -0.42 2.60
C HIS A 9 -5.34 -1.15 3.93
N GLY A 10 -6.34 -1.26 4.81
CA GLY A 10 -6.27 -2.02 6.05
C GLY A 10 -5.97 -3.51 5.79
N ARG A 11 -5.60 -4.26 6.84
CA ARG A 11 -5.34 -5.69 6.70
C ARG A 11 -6.56 -6.39 6.10
N SER A 12 -6.33 -7.20 5.06
CA SER A 12 -7.36 -7.93 4.34
C SER A 12 -7.37 -9.41 4.69
N THR A 13 -8.46 -10.09 4.37
CA THR A 13 -8.58 -11.55 4.49
C THR A 13 -7.49 -12.29 3.72
N ALA A 14 -7.05 -11.76 2.57
CA ALA A 14 -5.95 -12.33 1.81
C ALA A 14 -4.59 -12.15 2.51
N ASN A 15 -4.34 -11.00 3.18
CA ASN A 15 -3.14 -10.81 3.98
C ASN A 15 -3.06 -11.85 5.11
N THR A 16 -4.17 -12.09 5.81
CA THR A 16 -4.23 -13.09 6.89
C THR A 16 -4.04 -14.52 6.38
N ALA A 17 -4.56 -14.81 5.18
CA ALA A 17 -4.43 -16.13 4.55
C ALA A 17 -3.06 -16.34 3.87
N GLY A 18 -2.16 -15.35 3.85
CA GLY A 18 -0.89 -15.43 3.13
C GLY A 18 -1.06 -15.59 1.61
N VAL A 19 -2.11 -14.98 1.04
CA VAL A 19 -2.47 -15.07 -0.38
C VAL A 19 -2.13 -13.77 -1.10
N LEU A 20 -1.52 -13.88 -2.29
CA LEU A 20 -1.27 -12.76 -3.17
C LEU A 20 -2.59 -12.35 -3.86
N ALA A 21 -3.27 -11.35 -3.27
CA ALA A 21 -4.61 -10.97 -3.70
C ALA A 21 -4.68 -10.41 -5.13
N GLY A 22 -3.75 -9.53 -5.49
CA GLY A 22 -3.83 -8.79 -6.75
C GLY A 22 -5.20 -8.15 -6.96
N TRP A 23 -5.82 -8.44 -8.09
CA TRP A 23 -7.16 -7.99 -8.48
C TRP A 23 -8.27 -9.01 -8.20
N THR A 24 -8.01 -10.03 -7.39
CA THR A 24 -9.03 -11.01 -7.01
C THR A 24 -10.26 -10.31 -6.41
N PRO A 25 -11.46 -10.55 -6.95
CA PRO A 25 -12.69 -9.97 -6.42
C PRO A 25 -13.01 -10.48 -5.01
N GLY A 26 -13.76 -9.68 -4.23
CA GLY A 26 -14.27 -10.11 -2.93
C GLY A 26 -13.24 -10.12 -1.79
N VAL A 27 -12.03 -9.64 -2.01
CA VAL A 27 -11.02 -9.50 -0.96
C VAL A 27 -11.36 -8.28 -0.09
N ALA A 28 -12.02 -8.55 1.04
CA ALA A 28 -12.45 -7.58 2.04
C ALA A 28 -11.38 -7.34 3.12
N LEU A 29 -11.58 -6.33 3.95
CA LEU A 29 -10.84 -6.18 5.21
C LEU A 29 -11.20 -7.33 6.15
N ASP A 30 -10.24 -7.72 6.98
CA ASP A 30 -10.53 -8.55 8.16
C ASP A 30 -10.90 -7.67 9.37
N GLU A 31 -11.17 -8.27 10.52
CA GLU A 31 -11.54 -7.56 11.74
C GLU A 31 -10.49 -6.52 12.16
N ARG A 32 -9.20 -6.88 12.07
CA ARG A 32 -8.11 -5.96 12.39
C ARG A 32 -8.03 -4.82 11.37
N GLY A 33 -8.18 -5.12 10.08
CA GLY A 33 -8.22 -4.10 9.03
C GLY A 33 -9.39 -3.14 9.19
N ALA A 34 -10.55 -3.64 9.58
CA ALA A 34 -11.71 -2.81 9.89
C ALA A 34 -11.45 -1.88 11.10
N ALA A 35 -10.81 -2.39 12.16
CA ALA A 35 -10.39 -1.58 13.31
C ALA A 35 -9.35 -0.53 12.92
N GLN A 36 -8.38 -0.88 12.06
CA GLN A 36 -7.40 0.07 11.52
C GLN A 36 -8.08 1.19 10.72
N ALA A 37 -9.04 0.85 9.87
CA ALA A 37 -9.82 1.81 9.09
C ALA A 37 -10.64 2.74 9.99
N ALA A 38 -11.25 2.22 11.05
CA ALA A 38 -12.03 2.99 12.01
C ALA A 38 -11.21 4.07 12.75
N ALA A 39 -9.89 3.92 12.85
CA ALA A 39 -8.99 4.90 13.47
C ALA A 39 -8.58 6.05 12.51
N LEU A 40 -8.78 5.91 11.19
CA LEU A 40 -8.35 6.93 10.22
C LEU A 40 -9.00 8.31 10.42
N PRO A 41 -10.29 8.44 10.77
CA PRO A 41 -10.90 9.75 11.01
C PRO A 41 -10.18 10.57 12.06
N GLU A 42 -9.80 9.95 13.18
CA GLU A 42 -9.08 10.60 14.27
C GLU A 42 -7.65 10.95 13.86
N ARG A 43 -6.93 10.00 13.25
CA ARG A 43 -5.55 10.20 12.77
C ARG A 43 -5.43 11.33 11.75
N LEU A 44 -6.46 11.57 10.98
CA LEU A 44 -6.50 12.61 9.95
C LEU A 44 -7.33 13.84 10.35
N ALA A 45 -7.80 13.93 11.61
CA ALA A 45 -8.73 14.97 12.04
C ALA A 45 -8.25 16.41 11.75
N GLY A 46 -6.95 16.67 11.92
CA GLY A 46 -6.34 17.96 11.66
C GLY A 46 -5.94 18.23 10.20
N VAL A 47 -6.23 17.32 9.26
CA VAL A 47 -5.80 17.43 7.86
C VAL A 47 -6.96 17.94 7.00
N PRO A 48 -6.84 19.12 6.35
CA PRO A 48 -7.88 19.64 5.45
C PRO A 48 -7.79 18.94 4.08
N LEU A 49 -8.51 17.83 3.92
CA LEU A 49 -8.52 17.10 2.65
C LEU A 49 -9.38 17.83 1.60
N ALA A 50 -8.77 18.23 0.49
CA ALA A 50 -9.44 18.83 -0.66
C ALA A 50 -10.11 17.75 -1.54
N ALA A 51 -9.50 16.56 -1.62
CA ALA A 51 -10.04 15.43 -2.39
C ALA A 51 -9.62 14.10 -1.80
N VAL A 52 -10.41 13.06 -2.09
CA VAL A 52 -10.11 11.66 -1.80
C VAL A 52 -10.19 10.85 -3.08
N VAL A 53 -9.18 10.04 -3.33
CA VAL A 53 -9.09 9.13 -4.47
C VAL A 53 -8.89 7.71 -3.96
N THR A 54 -9.49 6.73 -4.61
CA THR A 54 -9.41 5.34 -4.18
C THR A 54 -9.09 4.40 -5.34
N SER A 55 -8.27 3.39 -5.07
CA SER A 55 -8.23 2.20 -5.90
C SER A 55 -9.64 1.61 -6.05
N PRO A 56 -9.99 0.99 -7.19
CA PRO A 56 -11.29 0.34 -7.41
C PRO A 56 -11.51 -0.88 -6.52
N LEU A 57 -10.47 -1.40 -5.86
CA LEU A 57 -10.53 -2.65 -5.12
C LEU A 57 -11.27 -2.50 -3.78
N GLN A 58 -12.09 -3.49 -3.44
CA GLN A 58 -13.01 -3.48 -2.30
C GLN A 58 -12.31 -3.07 -1.00
N ARG A 59 -11.17 -3.66 -0.68
CA ARG A 59 -10.40 -3.37 0.53
C ARG A 59 -9.97 -1.89 0.69
N CYS A 60 -9.73 -1.17 -0.43
CA CYS A 60 -9.45 0.26 -0.38
C CYS A 60 -10.69 1.09 -0.08
N ARG A 61 -11.83 0.74 -0.69
CA ARG A 61 -13.10 1.41 -0.44
C ARG A 61 -13.54 1.22 1.01
N GLU A 62 -13.46 -0.02 1.53
CA GLU A 62 -13.76 -0.33 2.93
C GLU A 62 -12.84 0.42 3.90
N THR A 63 -11.56 0.59 3.56
CA THR A 63 -10.61 1.36 4.37
C THR A 63 -11.01 2.83 4.48
N LEU A 64 -11.53 3.42 3.42
CA LEU A 64 -11.92 4.83 3.42
C LEU A 64 -13.30 5.09 3.99
N GLN A 65 -14.18 4.10 4.05
CA GLN A 65 -15.58 4.30 4.44
C GLN A 65 -15.73 5.04 5.77
N PRO A 66 -15.04 4.66 6.88
CA PRO A 66 -15.17 5.41 8.14
C PRO A 66 -14.73 6.87 8.04
N LEU A 67 -13.71 7.18 7.22
CA LEU A 67 -13.27 8.56 6.99
C LEU A 67 -14.31 9.38 6.25
N LEU A 68 -14.94 8.81 5.23
CA LEU A 68 -15.99 9.46 4.45
C LEU A 68 -17.25 9.68 5.29
N ASP A 69 -17.64 8.71 6.11
CA ASP A 69 -18.78 8.82 7.04
C ASP A 69 -18.57 9.94 8.08
N ALA A 70 -17.33 10.12 8.55
CA ALA A 70 -16.98 11.17 9.51
C ALA A 70 -16.84 12.57 8.87
N ARG A 71 -16.82 12.67 7.55
CA ARG A 71 -16.63 13.94 6.80
C ARG A 71 -17.71 14.12 5.72
N PRO A 72 -18.94 14.49 6.10
CA PRO A 72 -20.03 14.75 5.14
C PRO A 72 -19.59 15.76 4.08
N GLY A 73 -19.84 15.43 2.81
CA GLY A 73 -19.45 16.26 1.66
C GLY A 73 -18.10 15.89 1.04
N LEU A 74 -17.35 14.97 1.62
CA LEU A 74 -16.15 14.41 1.01
C LEU A 74 -16.51 13.09 0.29
N GLU A 75 -16.27 13.04 -1.01
CA GLU A 75 -16.54 11.85 -1.83
C GLU A 75 -15.24 11.26 -2.37
N ALA A 76 -15.17 9.93 -2.43
CA ALA A 76 -14.02 9.24 -3.03
C ALA A 76 -14.21 9.09 -4.54
N ARG A 77 -13.25 9.58 -5.31
CA ARG A 77 -13.16 9.39 -6.76
C ARG A 77 -12.32 8.13 -7.05
N THR A 78 -12.78 7.27 -7.94
CA THR A 78 -12.04 6.04 -8.29
C THR A 78 -10.96 6.32 -9.33
N GLU A 79 -9.78 5.73 -9.14
CA GLU A 79 -8.65 5.79 -10.08
C GLU A 79 -8.06 4.37 -10.24
N ASP A 80 -8.25 3.78 -11.40
CA ASP A 80 -7.83 2.40 -11.67
C ASP A 80 -6.31 2.24 -11.71
N ARG A 81 -5.58 3.29 -12.10
CA ARG A 81 -4.12 3.28 -12.23
C ARG A 81 -3.39 3.20 -10.89
N ILE A 82 -4.08 3.45 -9.75
CA ILE A 82 -3.54 3.18 -8.42
C ILE A 82 -4.04 1.85 -7.83
N GLY A 83 -4.71 1.01 -8.62
CA GLY A 83 -5.03 -0.37 -8.27
C GLY A 83 -3.75 -1.21 -8.13
N GLU A 84 -3.85 -2.33 -7.38
CA GLU A 84 -2.71 -3.22 -7.13
C GLU A 84 -2.08 -3.72 -8.45
N CYS A 85 -0.87 -4.22 -8.38
CA CYS A 85 -0.20 -4.85 -9.51
C CYS A 85 -1.07 -6.00 -10.07
N HIS A 86 -1.17 -6.06 -11.39
CA HIS A 86 -1.79 -7.18 -12.08
C HIS A 86 -0.82 -8.36 -12.10
N TYR A 87 -0.86 -9.18 -11.04
CA TYR A 87 0.03 -10.33 -10.89
C TYR A 87 -0.31 -11.50 -11.83
N GLY A 88 -1.33 -11.38 -12.68
CA GLY A 88 -1.71 -12.42 -13.65
C GLY A 88 -1.95 -13.76 -12.98
N ASP A 89 -1.24 -14.80 -13.45
CA ASP A 89 -1.37 -16.19 -12.98
C ASP A 89 -0.95 -16.39 -11.51
N TRP A 90 -0.31 -15.38 -10.89
CA TRP A 90 0.04 -15.43 -9.48
C TRP A 90 -1.08 -14.95 -8.55
N SER A 91 -2.08 -14.25 -9.10
CA SER A 91 -3.22 -13.76 -8.31
C SER A 91 -4.00 -14.92 -7.70
N GLY A 92 -4.27 -14.83 -6.40
CA GLY A 92 -4.98 -15.85 -5.63
C GLY A 92 -4.12 -17.04 -5.15
N ARG A 93 -2.84 -17.11 -5.52
CA ARG A 93 -1.92 -18.15 -5.03
C ARG A 93 -1.36 -17.80 -3.64
N LYS A 94 -0.98 -18.82 -2.88
CA LYS A 94 -0.32 -18.64 -1.59
C LYS A 94 1.11 -18.13 -1.78
N LEU A 95 1.51 -17.17 -0.95
CA LEU A 95 2.87 -16.61 -0.99
C LEU A 95 3.94 -17.68 -0.72
N ALA A 96 3.65 -18.66 0.15
CA ALA A 96 4.54 -19.79 0.40
C ALA A 96 4.80 -20.64 -0.86
N GLU A 97 3.79 -20.83 -1.71
CA GLU A 97 3.94 -21.56 -2.99
C GLU A 97 4.72 -20.74 -4.04
N LEU A 98 4.57 -19.41 -3.98
CA LEU A 98 5.25 -18.49 -4.89
C LEU A 98 6.72 -18.29 -4.51
N ALA A 99 7.10 -18.56 -3.27
CA ALA A 99 8.47 -18.40 -2.79
C ALA A 99 9.49 -19.24 -3.60
N ASP A 100 9.07 -20.40 -4.08
CA ASP A 100 9.91 -21.33 -4.86
C ASP A 100 9.90 -21.03 -6.38
N GLU A 101 9.10 -20.08 -6.85
CA GLU A 101 9.05 -19.71 -8.25
C GLU A 101 10.34 -18.96 -8.66
N PRO A 102 10.98 -19.31 -9.79
CA PRO A 102 12.19 -18.60 -10.25
C PRO A 102 11.99 -17.09 -10.41
N LEU A 103 10.78 -16.66 -10.81
CA LEU A 103 10.43 -15.26 -10.95
C LEU A 103 10.47 -14.53 -9.59
N MET A 104 10.21 -15.22 -8.46
CA MET A 104 10.28 -14.59 -7.13
C MET A 104 11.65 -14.01 -6.84
N THR A 105 12.73 -14.68 -7.24
CA THR A 105 14.10 -14.15 -7.12
C THR A 105 14.26 -12.84 -7.90
N VAL A 106 13.70 -12.77 -9.11
CA VAL A 106 13.72 -11.54 -9.92
C VAL A 106 12.92 -10.43 -9.24
N VAL A 107 11.73 -10.73 -8.73
CA VAL A 107 10.88 -9.77 -8.03
C VAL A 107 11.57 -9.22 -6.77
N GLN A 108 12.35 -10.04 -6.07
CA GLN A 108 13.05 -9.63 -4.85
C GLN A 108 14.34 -8.84 -5.14
N GLN A 109 15.12 -9.23 -6.14
CA GLN A 109 16.44 -8.69 -6.38
C GLN A 109 16.48 -7.64 -7.50
N HIS A 110 15.65 -7.82 -8.53
CA HIS A 110 15.60 -6.99 -9.73
C HIS A 110 14.17 -6.72 -10.19
N PRO A 111 13.30 -6.14 -9.33
CA PRO A 111 11.89 -5.93 -9.65
C PRO A 111 11.66 -5.17 -10.96
N SER A 112 12.59 -4.31 -11.37
CA SER A 112 12.50 -3.61 -12.65
C SER A 112 12.54 -4.54 -13.89
N ALA A 113 13.01 -5.76 -13.73
CA ALA A 113 13.03 -6.79 -14.78
C ALA A 113 11.86 -7.79 -14.64
N ALA A 114 11.08 -7.71 -13.55
CA ALA A 114 9.98 -8.63 -13.32
C ALA A 114 8.77 -8.31 -14.20
N ALA A 115 8.22 -9.34 -14.83
CA ALA A 115 6.94 -9.30 -15.53
C ALA A 115 6.16 -10.57 -15.16
N PHE A 116 4.92 -10.40 -14.70
CA PHE A 116 4.10 -11.50 -14.23
C PHE A 116 3.41 -12.23 -15.41
N PRO A 117 3.42 -13.55 -15.46
CA PRO A 117 2.72 -14.31 -16.50
C PRO A 117 1.23 -13.97 -16.51
N GLY A 118 0.69 -13.59 -17.66
CA GLY A 118 -0.71 -13.14 -17.77
C GLY A 118 -1.04 -11.83 -17.07
N GLY A 119 -0.01 -11.12 -16.55
CA GLY A 119 -0.15 -9.87 -15.82
C GLY A 119 0.66 -8.71 -16.39
N GLU A 120 1.02 -7.76 -15.55
CA GLU A 120 1.85 -6.62 -15.95
C GLU A 120 3.29 -6.74 -15.44
N SER A 121 4.20 -5.91 -15.95
CA SER A 121 5.53 -5.75 -15.38
C SER A 121 5.50 -4.77 -14.22
N MET A 122 6.46 -4.91 -13.27
CA MET A 122 6.62 -3.96 -12.18
C MET A 122 6.91 -2.53 -12.68
N ARG A 123 7.57 -2.38 -13.83
CA ARG A 123 7.78 -1.08 -14.48
C ARG A 123 6.48 -0.47 -15.00
N ALA A 124 5.62 -1.27 -15.64
CA ALA A 124 4.34 -0.80 -16.13
C ALA A 124 3.45 -0.35 -14.96
N MET A 125 3.41 -1.13 -13.87
CA MET A 125 2.73 -0.77 -12.63
C MET A 125 3.24 0.58 -12.09
N GLN A 126 4.55 0.77 -11.94
CA GLN A 126 5.12 2.04 -11.46
C GLN A 126 4.76 3.19 -12.41
N THR A 127 4.91 3.01 -13.72
CA THR A 127 4.62 4.06 -14.71
C THR A 127 3.19 4.54 -14.59
N ARG A 128 2.19 3.64 -14.62
CA ARG A 128 0.77 4.04 -14.53
C ARG A 128 0.42 4.73 -13.21
N ALA A 129 1.02 4.27 -12.10
CA ALA A 129 0.78 4.86 -10.78
C ALA A 129 1.37 6.27 -10.67
N VAL A 130 2.60 6.47 -11.16
CA VAL A 130 3.28 7.78 -11.17
C VAL A 130 2.54 8.76 -12.08
N GLU A 131 2.13 8.35 -13.27
CA GLU A 131 1.33 9.18 -14.18
C GLU A 131 0.00 9.61 -13.53
N ALA A 132 -0.71 8.68 -12.89
CA ALA A 132 -1.94 9.00 -12.17
C ALA A 132 -1.72 10.05 -11.09
N VAL A 133 -0.69 9.87 -10.25
CA VAL A 133 -0.37 10.82 -9.17
C VAL A 133 -0.04 12.21 -9.72
N ARG A 134 0.75 12.30 -10.78
CA ARG A 134 1.12 13.59 -11.39
C ARG A 134 -0.08 14.32 -12.00
N GLU A 135 -0.98 13.59 -12.67
CA GLU A 135 -2.21 14.16 -13.20
C GLU A 135 -3.15 14.65 -12.07
N TRP A 136 -3.27 13.84 -10.99
CA TRP A 136 -4.06 14.26 -9.85
C TRP A 136 -3.45 15.45 -9.10
N ASP A 137 -2.13 15.52 -8.91
CA ASP A 137 -1.45 16.66 -8.29
C ASP A 137 -1.74 17.95 -9.07
N THR A 138 -1.62 17.91 -10.40
CA THR A 138 -1.93 19.06 -11.28
C THR A 138 -3.40 19.47 -11.14
N ARG A 139 -4.32 18.52 -11.24
CA ARG A 139 -5.76 18.77 -11.12
C ARG A 139 -6.13 19.38 -9.77
N ILE A 140 -5.59 18.83 -8.67
CA ILE A 140 -5.87 19.33 -7.33
C ILE A 140 -5.30 20.74 -7.12
N GLU A 141 -4.11 21.02 -7.65
CA GLU A 141 -3.55 22.38 -7.64
C GLU A 141 -4.46 23.37 -8.38
N GLU A 142 -4.96 23.00 -9.57
CA GLU A 142 -5.84 23.83 -10.37
C GLU A 142 -7.21 24.08 -9.70
N GLU A 143 -7.79 23.03 -9.07
CA GLU A 143 -9.11 23.10 -8.42
C GLU A 143 -9.07 23.77 -7.04
N HIS A 144 -7.96 23.61 -6.26
CA HIS A 144 -7.91 23.93 -4.83
C HIS A 144 -6.69 24.80 -4.40
N GLY A 145 -5.76 25.08 -5.31
CA GLY A 145 -4.56 25.90 -5.03
C GLY A 145 -3.32 25.11 -4.61
N GLU A 146 -2.20 25.83 -4.49
CA GLU A 146 -0.85 25.24 -4.35
C GLU A 146 -0.62 24.44 -3.03
N ASP A 147 -1.31 24.77 -1.96
CA ASP A 147 -1.14 24.11 -0.65
C ASP A 147 -2.21 23.06 -0.36
N ALA A 148 -2.98 22.67 -1.37
CA ALA A 148 -4.03 21.68 -1.22
C ALA A 148 -3.46 20.33 -0.76
N VAL A 149 -4.25 19.60 0.03
CA VAL A 149 -3.92 18.26 0.50
C VAL A 149 -4.95 17.28 -0.05
N PHE A 150 -4.52 16.22 -0.70
CA PHE A 150 -5.41 15.17 -1.16
C PHE A 150 -4.94 13.80 -0.71
N LEU A 151 -5.86 12.86 -0.62
CA LEU A 151 -5.61 11.51 -0.15
C LEU A 151 -5.84 10.51 -1.26
N MET A 152 -4.93 9.53 -1.40
CA MET A 152 -5.13 8.34 -2.21
C MET A 152 -5.03 7.08 -1.36
N CYS A 153 -6.07 6.22 -1.40
CA CYS A 153 -6.02 4.89 -0.80
C CYS A 153 -5.63 3.85 -1.85
N SER A 154 -4.54 3.13 -1.57
CA SER A 154 -3.93 2.21 -2.53
C SER A 154 -3.30 0.99 -1.82
N HIS A 155 -2.30 0.38 -2.40
CA HIS A 155 -1.72 -0.91 -2.06
C HIS A 155 -0.24 -0.80 -1.75
N GLY A 156 0.31 -1.85 -1.14
CA GLY A 156 1.70 -1.87 -0.69
C GLY A 156 2.70 -1.60 -1.81
N ASP A 157 2.64 -2.36 -2.89
CA ASP A 157 3.62 -2.24 -3.97
C ASP A 157 3.47 -0.93 -4.76
N ILE A 158 2.24 -0.44 -4.91
CA ILE A 158 1.98 0.87 -5.53
C ILE A 158 2.62 1.99 -4.71
N ILE A 159 2.38 2.02 -3.39
CA ILE A 159 2.92 3.07 -2.51
C ILE A 159 4.44 3.02 -2.48
N LYS A 160 5.04 1.82 -2.37
CA LYS A 160 6.50 1.65 -2.44
C LYS A 160 7.07 2.18 -3.75
N ALA A 161 6.42 1.88 -4.88
CA ALA A 161 6.85 2.32 -6.20
C ALA A 161 6.74 3.85 -6.37
N LEU A 162 5.69 4.48 -5.82
CA LEU A 162 5.52 5.93 -5.79
C LEU A 162 6.56 6.62 -4.91
N VAL A 163 6.87 6.06 -3.74
CA VAL A 163 7.93 6.58 -2.86
C VAL A 163 9.30 6.45 -3.53
N ALA A 164 9.57 5.33 -4.19
CA ALA A 164 10.82 5.14 -4.94
C ALA A 164 10.99 6.19 -6.04
N ASP A 165 9.95 6.46 -6.83
CA ASP A 165 9.96 7.54 -7.85
C ASP A 165 10.21 8.91 -7.21
N ALA A 166 9.48 9.25 -6.15
CA ALA A 166 9.60 10.55 -5.46
C ALA A 166 11.00 10.78 -4.87
N LEU A 167 11.69 9.73 -4.44
CA LEU A 167 13.05 9.78 -3.89
C LEU A 167 14.16 9.62 -4.95
N GLY A 168 13.81 9.41 -6.21
CA GLY A 168 14.77 9.11 -7.27
C GLY A 168 15.49 7.76 -7.06
N MET A 169 14.87 6.83 -6.34
CA MET A 169 15.37 5.48 -6.12
C MET A 169 15.06 4.60 -7.33
N HIS A 170 16.03 3.80 -7.74
CA HIS A 170 15.76 2.78 -8.75
C HIS A 170 14.71 1.79 -8.24
N LEU A 171 13.81 1.31 -9.11
CA LEU A 171 12.74 0.39 -8.74
C LEU A 171 13.27 -0.90 -8.06
N ASP A 172 14.48 -1.34 -8.38
CA ASP A 172 15.13 -2.49 -7.74
C ASP A 172 15.39 -2.30 -6.23
N LEU A 173 15.23 -1.09 -5.72
CA LEU A 173 15.42 -0.79 -4.30
C LEU A 173 14.10 -0.62 -3.54
N PHE A 174 12.94 -0.70 -4.21
CA PHE A 174 11.64 -0.37 -3.62
C PHE A 174 11.26 -1.31 -2.46
N GLN A 175 11.78 -2.54 -2.42
CA GLN A 175 11.56 -3.47 -1.32
C GLN A 175 12.19 -3.03 0.01
N ARG A 176 13.07 -2.02 -0.01
CA ARG A 176 13.64 -1.39 1.20
C ARG A 176 12.64 -0.45 1.89
N ILE A 177 11.52 -0.17 1.26
CA ILE A 177 10.45 0.69 1.77
C ILE A 177 9.43 -0.18 2.46
N HIS A 178 9.18 0.11 3.75
CA HIS A 178 8.15 -0.57 4.53
C HIS A 178 6.88 0.24 4.59
N VAL A 179 5.74 -0.39 4.30
CA VAL A 179 4.42 0.23 4.29
C VAL A 179 3.42 -0.75 4.90
N ASP A 180 3.05 -0.55 6.15
CA ASP A 180 2.07 -1.39 6.85
C ASP A 180 0.63 -1.17 6.38
N PRO A 181 -0.27 -2.15 6.56
CA PRO A 181 -1.70 -1.93 6.36
C PRO A 181 -2.20 -0.73 7.17
N CYS A 182 -3.01 0.12 6.53
CA CYS A 182 -3.55 1.36 7.07
C CYS A 182 -2.51 2.40 7.51
N SER A 183 -1.23 2.23 7.11
CA SER A 183 -0.21 3.25 7.33
C SER A 183 -0.40 4.45 6.41
N VAL A 184 0.10 5.58 6.87
CA VAL A 184 0.06 6.88 6.18
C VAL A 184 1.45 7.25 5.69
N THR A 185 1.56 7.56 4.40
CA THR A 185 2.76 8.12 3.78
C THR A 185 2.39 9.48 3.18
N ALA A 186 3.22 10.50 3.34
CA ALA A 186 2.95 11.82 2.80
C ALA A 186 4.11 12.32 1.94
N ILE A 187 3.78 12.75 0.72
CA ILE A 187 4.72 13.33 -0.25
C ILE A 187 4.24 14.73 -0.60
N ARG A 188 5.08 15.73 -0.43
CA ARG A 188 4.82 17.08 -0.90
C ARG A 188 5.49 17.28 -2.25
N TYR A 189 4.71 17.52 -3.26
CA TYR A 189 5.23 17.92 -4.56
C TYR A 189 5.56 19.42 -4.55
N THR A 190 6.63 19.80 -5.21
CA THR A 190 7.02 21.21 -5.43
C THR A 190 7.52 21.37 -6.84
N ARG A 191 7.65 22.61 -7.31
CA ARG A 191 8.18 22.91 -8.65
C ARG A 191 9.61 22.42 -8.86
N LEU A 192 10.38 22.22 -7.77
CA LEU A 192 11.77 21.76 -7.85
C LEU A 192 11.88 20.23 -7.74
N ARG A 193 11.21 19.64 -6.78
CA ARG A 193 11.28 18.20 -6.49
C ARG A 193 10.22 17.78 -5.48
N PRO A 194 9.85 16.49 -5.43
CA PRO A 194 9.04 15.97 -4.34
C PRO A 194 9.86 15.85 -3.04
N PHE A 195 9.16 15.95 -1.90
CA PHE A 195 9.69 15.72 -0.56
C PHE A 195 8.87 14.67 0.15
N LEU A 196 9.52 13.60 0.61
CA LEU A 196 8.89 12.62 1.49
C LEU A 196 8.79 13.21 2.90
N ILE A 197 7.58 13.46 3.37
CA ILE A 197 7.32 14.11 4.67
C ILE A 197 7.08 13.08 5.78
N ARG A 198 6.41 11.98 5.43
CA ARG A 198 6.12 10.83 6.32
C ARG A 198 6.22 9.55 5.51
N LEU A 199 6.67 8.48 6.14
CA LEU A 199 6.75 7.16 5.53
C LEU A 199 6.20 6.12 6.49
N GLY A 200 5.15 5.40 6.09
CA GLY A 200 4.66 4.22 6.78
C GLY A 200 4.15 4.47 8.21
N ASP A 201 3.68 5.69 8.50
CA ASP A 201 3.19 6.08 9.83
C ASP A 201 1.94 5.28 10.20
N THR A 202 1.98 4.55 11.32
CA THR A 202 0.87 3.77 11.87
C THR A 202 0.16 4.47 13.03
N GLY A 203 0.68 5.60 13.47
CA GLY A 203 0.16 6.38 14.60
C GLY A 203 0.84 6.09 15.94
N ASP A 204 1.65 5.05 16.03
CA ASP A 204 2.44 4.69 17.21
C ASP A 204 3.77 4.03 16.83
N LEU A 205 4.62 3.78 17.83
CA LEU A 205 5.91 3.12 17.67
C LEU A 205 5.91 1.67 18.20
N GLY A 206 4.75 1.11 18.54
CA GLY A 206 4.63 -0.25 19.09
C GLY A 206 5.21 -1.31 18.16
N GLY A 207 5.11 -1.12 16.85
CA GLY A 207 5.70 -2.03 15.85
C GLY A 207 7.23 -2.11 15.86
N LEU A 208 7.93 -1.24 16.65
CA LEU A 208 9.38 -1.29 16.82
C LEU A 208 9.80 -2.14 18.04
N ALA A 209 8.85 -2.62 18.86
CA ALA A 209 9.17 -3.48 19.98
C ALA A 209 9.78 -4.80 19.47
N PRO A 210 10.78 -5.37 20.19
CA PRO A 210 11.31 -6.68 19.84
C PRO A 210 10.17 -7.72 19.84
N ARG A 211 10.15 -8.57 18.82
CA ARG A 211 9.23 -9.72 18.82
C ARG A 211 9.63 -10.65 19.94
N GLU A 212 8.68 -11.04 20.80
CA GLU A 212 8.93 -12.12 21.76
C GLU A 212 9.20 -13.38 20.95
N SER A 213 10.38 -13.97 21.17
CA SER A 213 10.68 -15.29 20.60
C SER A 213 9.62 -16.26 21.13
N PRO A 214 9.01 -17.13 20.30
CA PRO A 214 8.13 -18.18 20.80
C PRO A 214 8.92 -18.97 21.85
N GLY A 215 8.48 -18.91 23.10
CA GLY A 215 9.12 -19.65 24.19
C GLY A 215 9.23 -21.11 23.76
N GLU A 216 10.35 -21.78 24.09
CA GLU A 216 10.55 -23.21 23.93
C GLU A 216 9.43 -23.99 24.64
N SER A 217 8.30 -24.17 23.98
CA SER A 217 7.32 -25.16 24.32
C SER A 217 7.75 -26.46 23.63
N THR A 218 8.24 -27.40 24.40
CA THR A 218 8.43 -28.79 23.98
C THR A 218 7.08 -29.37 23.56
N GLY A 219 6.81 -29.39 22.27
CA GLY A 219 5.56 -29.93 21.72
C GLY A 219 5.54 -29.75 20.19
N ASP A 220 5.77 -30.84 19.52
CA ASP A 220 5.73 -31.12 18.11
C ASP A 220 4.57 -30.38 17.38
N SER A 221 4.85 -29.32 16.63
CA SER A 221 3.96 -28.80 15.60
C SER A 221 4.78 -28.01 14.59
N ALA A 222 4.58 -28.33 13.33
CA ALA A 222 5.28 -27.86 12.15
C ALA A 222 5.55 -26.35 12.16
N ALA A 223 6.81 -26.00 11.95
CA ALA A 223 7.31 -24.63 11.83
C ALA A 223 6.58 -23.88 10.72
N ASP A 224 5.69 -22.97 11.10
CA ASP A 224 5.25 -21.88 10.23
C ASP A 224 6.32 -20.77 10.29
N GLY A 225 7.37 -20.97 9.51
CA GLY A 225 8.50 -20.05 9.39
C GLY A 225 8.28 -18.99 8.33
N THR A 226 7.13 -18.31 8.29
CA THR A 226 6.98 -17.10 7.50
C THR A 226 7.45 -15.92 8.34
N ASP A 227 8.74 -15.60 8.22
CA ASP A 227 9.26 -14.27 8.55
C ASP A 227 8.40 -13.23 7.81
N GLY A 228 7.47 -12.57 8.54
CA GLY A 228 6.60 -11.53 8.02
C GLY A 228 7.34 -10.29 7.56
N GLY A 229 8.49 -10.50 6.94
CA GLY A 229 9.38 -9.48 6.43
C GLY A 229 8.70 -8.63 5.36
N SER A 230 8.88 -7.34 5.47
CA SER A 230 8.42 -6.26 4.62
C SER A 230 8.85 -6.33 3.14
N GLY A 231 9.54 -7.36 2.72
CA GLY A 231 10.03 -7.58 1.36
C GLY A 231 9.16 -8.50 0.50
N ILE A 232 7.94 -8.84 0.90
CA ILE A 232 7.07 -9.73 0.15
C ILE A 232 6.22 -8.93 -0.83
N VAL A 233 6.12 -9.42 -2.08
CA VAL A 233 5.20 -8.92 -3.11
C VAL A 233 3.78 -8.87 -2.57
N GLY A 234 3.05 -7.79 -2.84
CA GLY A 234 1.71 -7.57 -2.28
C GLY A 234 1.72 -7.03 -0.85
N GLY A 235 2.90 -6.79 -0.27
CA GLY A 235 3.09 -6.28 1.09
C GLY A 235 2.44 -7.18 2.15
N GLY A 236 3.22 -7.75 3.04
CA GLY A 236 2.74 -8.67 4.10
C GLY A 236 1.60 -8.15 4.97
N ALA A 237 1.19 -8.94 5.96
CA ALA A 237 0.07 -8.66 6.87
C ALA A 237 0.31 -7.48 7.84
N GLY A 238 1.49 -6.88 7.84
CA GLY A 238 1.91 -5.89 8.84
C GLY A 238 2.41 -6.54 10.13
N ALA A 239 2.89 -5.71 11.07
CA ALA A 239 3.27 -6.17 12.39
C ALA A 239 2.06 -6.77 13.14
N PRO A 240 2.25 -7.80 13.99
CA PRO A 240 1.18 -8.46 14.74
C PRO A 240 0.47 -7.51 15.72
#